data_ea7789edf41cbd7e05be34e9be623523
#
_entry.id   ea7789edf41cbd7e05be34e9be623523
#
_cell.length_a   1.000
_cell.length_b   1.000
_cell.length_c   1.000
_cell.angle_alpha   90.00
_cell.angle_beta   90.00
_cell.angle_gamma   90.00
#
_symmetry.space_group_name_H-M   'P 1'
#
loop_
_entity.id
_entity.type
_entity.pdbx_description
1 polymer ?
#
loop_
_entity_poly.entity_id
_entity_poly.type
_entity_poly.pdbx_seq_one_letter_code
_entity_poly.pdbx_strand_id
1 'polypeptide(L)'
;MKKLSIAFVWHLHQPNYQTQHDEVMLMPWTRLNAVKTYSGMLKYLEKYPNLKLNFDISPVLLDALEGYANGTLSDIHQNLTLTPVEELTPDDMEFILNYFFDLDYNNVISKYPRYIDLYQRRFSKEEIDTDEFSMSGYSDIMTMFNLVWFTDEQIAEYPKVAEIAEKGKHYTNKHREILINAQRDIISKIIPNFKKYLYENRIDMLTCPYYHPILLILADMN
;
A
#
# COMPACT_ATOMS: atom_id res chain seq x y z
N MET A 1 -18.06 6.28 -41.90
CA MET A 1 -18.37 6.10 -40.46
C MET A 1 -17.56 7.12 -39.67
N LYS A 2 -18.17 7.83 -38.74
CA LYS A 2 -17.46 8.73 -37.81
C LYS A 2 -16.69 7.82 -36.82
N LYS A 3 -15.37 8.02 -36.67
CA LYS A 3 -14.56 7.32 -35.67
C LYS A 3 -14.77 7.97 -34.32
N LEU A 4 -15.07 7.19 -33.28
CA LEU A 4 -15.06 7.61 -31.88
C LEU A 4 -13.65 7.38 -31.32
N SER A 5 -13.10 8.39 -30.68
CA SER A 5 -11.85 8.28 -29.91
C SER A 5 -12.19 8.40 -28.42
N ILE A 6 -11.64 7.51 -27.62
CA ILE A 6 -11.81 7.50 -26.16
C ILE A 6 -10.42 7.63 -25.53
N ALA A 7 -10.27 8.61 -24.63
CA ALA A 7 -9.07 8.77 -23.83
C ALA A 7 -9.41 8.50 -22.35
N PHE A 8 -8.62 7.67 -21.70
CA PHE A 8 -8.70 7.44 -20.27
C PHE A 8 -7.61 8.26 -19.59
N VAL A 9 -8.00 9.07 -18.60
CA VAL A 9 -7.06 9.79 -17.73
C VAL A 9 -7.17 9.18 -16.34
N TRP A 10 -6.08 8.60 -15.87
CA TRP A 10 -5.99 8.05 -14.52
C TRP A 10 -5.41 9.09 -13.58
N HIS A 11 -6.23 9.49 -12.61
CA HIS A 11 -5.83 10.44 -11.59
C HIS A 11 -5.19 9.69 -10.41
N LEU A 12 -3.90 9.94 -10.19
CA LEU A 12 -3.13 9.34 -9.11
C LEU A 12 -2.75 10.43 -8.10
N HIS A 13 -3.41 10.39 -6.96
CA HIS A 13 -3.17 11.30 -5.86
C HIS A 13 -3.31 10.58 -4.52
N GLN A 14 -2.43 10.94 -3.58
CA GLN A 14 -2.57 10.65 -2.16
C GLN A 14 -2.27 11.94 -1.41
N PRO A 15 -3.05 12.28 -0.38
CA PRO A 15 -2.71 13.42 0.46
C PRO A 15 -1.39 13.18 1.18
N ASN A 16 -0.77 14.27 1.62
CA ASN A 16 0.33 14.14 2.56
C ASN A 16 -0.22 13.72 3.92
N TYR A 17 0.09 12.49 4.34
CA TYR A 17 -0.31 11.96 5.64
C TYR A 17 0.67 12.29 6.77
N GLN A 18 1.73 13.07 6.50
CA GLN A 18 2.66 13.55 7.54
C GLN A 18 2.03 14.69 8.33
N THR A 19 2.33 14.74 9.63
CA THR A 19 2.14 15.96 10.42
C THR A 19 3.28 16.94 10.15
N GLN A 20 3.15 18.20 10.57
CA GLN A 20 4.21 19.20 10.40
C GLN A 20 5.51 18.88 11.16
N HIS A 21 5.47 17.92 12.06
CA HIS A 21 6.56 17.60 12.98
C HIS A 21 7.11 16.18 12.81
N ASP A 22 6.41 15.32 12.05
CA ASP A 22 6.77 13.91 11.94
C ASP A 22 7.29 13.56 10.53
N GLU A 23 8.41 12.85 10.48
CA GLU A 23 8.93 12.25 9.26
C GLU A 23 8.19 10.95 8.87
N VAL A 24 7.19 10.55 9.68
CA VAL A 24 6.43 9.31 9.54
C VAL A 24 5.02 9.62 9.04
N MET A 25 4.55 8.87 8.06
CA MET A 25 3.17 8.95 7.60
C MET A 25 2.21 8.32 8.62
N LEU A 26 1.12 9.01 8.95
CA LEU A 26 0.09 8.49 9.87
C LEU A 26 -0.68 7.31 9.27
N MET A 27 -0.82 7.27 7.94
CA MET A 27 -1.61 6.28 7.22
C MET A 27 -0.75 5.52 6.19
N PRO A 28 -0.98 4.23 5.98
CA PRO A 28 -0.17 3.37 5.11
C PRO A 28 -0.59 3.45 3.63
N TRP A 29 -1.63 4.23 3.29
CA TRP A 29 -2.33 4.11 2.02
C TRP A 29 -1.45 4.42 0.81
N THR A 30 -0.52 5.38 0.92
CA THR A 30 0.43 5.67 -0.17
C THR A 30 1.27 4.45 -0.49
N ARG A 31 1.90 3.82 0.50
CA ARG A 31 2.73 2.63 0.33
C ARG A 31 1.92 1.44 -0.21
N LEU A 32 0.78 1.16 0.40
CA LEU A 32 -0.02 -0.01 0.06
C LEU A 32 -0.65 0.12 -1.33
N ASN A 33 -1.16 1.31 -1.70
CA ASN A 33 -1.63 1.56 -3.06
C ASN A 33 -0.50 1.53 -4.09
N ALA A 34 0.71 1.96 -3.73
CA ALA A 34 1.87 1.84 -4.60
C ALA A 34 2.18 0.38 -4.93
N VAL A 35 2.16 -0.50 -3.93
CA VAL A 35 2.40 -1.94 -4.11
C VAL A 35 1.33 -2.58 -5.01
N LYS A 36 0.05 -2.32 -4.76
CA LYS A 36 -1.05 -3.01 -5.46
C LYS A 36 -1.47 -2.29 -6.72
N THR A 37 -1.86 -1.01 -6.58
CA THR A 37 -2.57 -0.29 -7.63
C THR A 37 -1.61 0.31 -8.66
N TYR A 38 -0.66 1.13 -8.22
CA TYR A 38 0.19 1.88 -9.16
C TYR A 38 1.16 0.96 -9.91
N SER A 39 1.79 0.02 -9.22
CA SER A 39 2.61 -1.00 -9.87
C SER A 39 1.80 -1.87 -10.82
N GLY A 40 0.59 -2.28 -10.41
CA GLY A 40 -0.32 -3.10 -11.22
C GLY A 40 -0.74 -2.41 -12.51
N MET A 41 -1.06 -1.11 -12.47
CA MET A 41 -1.41 -0.33 -13.66
C MET A 41 -0.26 -0.34 -14.69
N LEU A 42 0.98 -0.22 -14.25
CA LEU A 42 2.15 -0.26 -15.13
C LEU A 42 2.38 -1.65 -15.74
N LYS A 43 2.04 -2.73 -15.04
CA LYS A 43 2.10 -4.10 -15.58
C LYS A 43 1.14 -4.33 -16.74
N TYR A 44 -0.02 -3.66 -16.77
CA TYR A 44 -0.91 -3.72 -17.94
C TYR A 44 -0.26 -3.12 -19.19
N LEU A 45 0.60 -2.12 -19.07
CA LEU A 45 1.36 -1.60 -20.20
C LEU A 45 2.36 -2.64 -20.74
N GLU A 46 2.95 -3.45 -19.89
CA GLU A 46 3.82 -4.56 -20.34
C GLU A 46 3.02 -5.62 -21.10
N LYS A 47 1.89 -6.01 -20.52
CA LYS A 47 1.03 -7.07 -21.07
C LYS A 47 0.37 -6.70 -22.40
N TYR A 48 0.08 -5.40 -22.61
CA TYR A 48 -0.62 -4.91 -23.80
C TYR A 48 0.22 -3.85 -24.53
N PRO A 49 1.09 -4.25 -25.48
CA PRO A 49 2.05 -3.35 -26.14
C PRO A 49 1.42 -2.17 -26.90
N ASN A 50 0.18 -2.29 -27.34
CA ASN A 50 -0.56 -1.24 -28.06
C ASN A 50 -1.40 -0.33 -27.14
N LEU A 51 -1.44 -0.62 -25.84
CA LEU A 51 -2.17 0.21 -24.87
C LEU A 51 -1.44 1.52 -24.68
N LYS A 52 -2.20 2.62 -24.69
CA LYS A 52 -1.74 3.96 -24.29
C LYS A 52 -2.63 4.48 -23.18
N LEU A 53 -2.03 5.09 -22.19
CA LEU A 53 -2.72 5.65 -21.03
C LEU A 53 -2.28 7.08 -20.76
N ASN A 54 -3.15 7.85 -20.13
CA ASN A 54 -2.81 9.18 -19.64
C ASN A 54 -2.88 9.15 -18.11
N PHE A 55 -1.89 9.73 -17.45
CA PHE A 55 -1.81 9.81 -16.00
C PHE A 55 -1.74 11.27 -15.56
N ASP A 56 -2.57 11.63 -14.61
CA ASP A 56 -2.45 12.84 -13.82
C ASP A 56 -1.90 12.45 -12.44
N ILE A 57 -0.65 12.83 -12.17
CA ILE A 57 0.06 12.42 -10.95
C ILE A 57 0.44 13.67 -10.16
N SER A 58 -0.02 13.75 -8.91
CA SER A 58 0.36 14.85 -8.02
C SER A 58 1.83 14.77 -7.60
N PRO A 59 2.56 15.91 -7.56
CA PRO A 59 3.94 15.92 -7.12
C PRO A 59 4.14 15.37 -5.70
N VAL A 60 3.23 15.64 -4.77
CA VAL A 60 3.26 15.10 -3.41
C VAL A 60 3.26 13.57 -3.38
N LEU A 61 2.55 12.92 -4.33
CA LEU A 61 2.59 11.46 -4.47
C LEU A 61 3.94 10.99 -5.01
N LEU A 62 4.53 11.69 -5.98
CA LEU A 62 5.86 11.33 -6.51
C LEU A 62 6.93 11.41 -5.44
N ASP A 63 6.95 12.46 -4.64
CA ASP A 63 7.89 12.62 -3.51
C ASP A 63 7.72 11.49 -2.49
N ALA A 64 6.47 11.16 -2.15
CA ALA A 64 6.20 10.06 -1.23
C ALA A 64 6.65 8.70 -1.79
N LEU A 65 6.42 8.42 -3.08
CA LEU A 65 6.90 7.19 -3.74
C LEU A 65 8.42 7.11 -3.71
N GLU A 66 9.12 8.23 -3.97
CA GLU A 66 10.57 8.28 -3.89
C GLU A 66 11.07 8.06 -2.46
N GLY A 67 10.42 8.68 -1.46
CA GLY A 67 10.74 8.51 -0.04
C GLY A 67 10.59 7.05 0.43
N TYR A 68 9.51 6.37 0.06
CA TYR A 68 9.34 4.94 0.36
C TYR A 68 10.35 4.05 -0.38
N ALA A 69 10.65 4.38 -1.64
CA ALA A 69 11.59 3.60 -2.46
C ALA A 69 13.01 3.63 -1.89
N ASN A 70 13.49 4.79 -1.48
CA ASN A 70 14.84 4.97 -0.93
C ASN A 70 14.93 4.78 0.60
N GLY A 71 13.77 4.61 1.28
CA GLY A 71 13.67 4.33 2.71
C GLY A 71 13.84 5.54 3.62
N THR A 72 13.72 6.76 3.08
CA THR A 72 13.70 8.00 3.89
C THR A 72 12.32 8.31 4.45
N LEU A 73 11.28 7.61 3.99
CA LEU A 73 9.90 7.72 4.44
C LEU A 73 9.39 6.37 4.93
N SER A 74 8.63 6.38 6.01
CA SER A 74 7.90 5.23 6.54
C SER A 74 6.49 5.63 6.97
N ASP A 75 5.68 4.66 7.36
CA ASP A 75 4.38 4.88 8.01
C ASP A 75 4.28 4.11 9.33
N ILE A 76 3.35 4.52 10.18
CA ILE A 76 3.15 3.90 11.51
C ILE A 76 2.92 2.39 11.38
N HIS A 77 2.12 1.96 10.40
CA HIS A 77 1.83 0.54 10.19
C HIS A 77 3.08 -0.23 9.77
N GLN A 78 3.95 0.37 8.92
CA GLN A 78 5.23 -0.21 8.54
C GLN A 78 6.16 -0.34 9.74
N ASN A 79 6.26 0.70 10.56
CA ASN A 79 7.13 0.72 11.74
C ASN A 79 6.68 -0.37 12.73
N LEU A 80 5.39 -0.41 13.07
CA LEU A 80 4.85 -1.47 13.93
C LEU A 80 5.05 -2.87 13.34
N THR A 81 4.87 -3.02 12.02
CA THR A 81 5.12 -4.30 11.33
C THR A 81 6.56 -4.78 11.52
N LEU A 82 7.53 -3.88 11.58
CA LEU A 82 8.95 -4.19 11.76
C LEU A 82 9.36 -4.33 13.23
N THR A 83 8.56 -3.82 14.16
CA THR A 83 8.82 -3.96 15.60
C THR A 83 8.71 -5.44 16.01
N PRO A 84 9.70 -6.00 16.73
CA PRO A 84 9.59 -7.32 17.34
C PRO A 84 8.34 -7.39 18.21
N VAL A 85 7.61 -8.51 18.17
CA VAL A 85 6.34 -8.62 18.91
C VAL A 85 6.55 -8.56 20.43
N GLU A 86 7.75 -8.91 20.90
CA GLU A 86 8.18 -8.86 22.28
C GLU A 86 8.43 -7.43 22.79
N GLU A 87 8.57 -6.48 21.86
CA GLU A 87 8.83 -5.06 22.14
C GLU A 87 7.57 -4.19 21.99
N LEU A 88 6.42 -4.77 21.58
CA LEU A 88 5.16 -4.03 21.43
C LEU A 88 4.68 -3.55 22.80
N THR A 89 4.37 -2.26 22.89
CA THR A 89 3.72 -1.66 24.06
C THR A 89 2.21 -1.97 24.05
N PRO A 90 1.50 -1.81 25.19
CA PRO A 90 0.03 -1.93 25.20
C PRO A 90 -0.66 -1.02 24.20
N ASP A 91 -0.18 0.22 24.01
CA ASP A 91 -0.72 1.18 23.04
C ASP A 91 -0.50 0.71 21.60
N ASP A 92 0.66 0.09 21.29
CA ASP A 92 0.93 -0.52 19.98
C ASP A 92 -0.02 -1.69 19.71
N MET A 93 -0.25 -2.53 20.72
CA MET A 93 -1.16 -3.67 20.61
C MET A 93 -2.60 -3.20 20.34
N GLU A 94 -3.07 -2.18 21.06
CA GLU A 94 -4.36 -1.57 20.83
C GLU A 94 -4.46 -0.95 19.43
N PHE A 95 -3.42 -0.23 18.99
CA PHE A 95 -3.35 0.32 17.64
C PHE A 95 -3.45 -0.78 16.57
N ILE A 96 -2.71 -1.89 16.73
CA ILE A 96 -2.76 -3.01 15.78
C ILE A 96 -4.18 -3.59 15.71
N LEU A 97 -4.84 -3.80 16.84
CA LEU A 97 -6.20 -4.34 16.88
C LEU A 97 -7.24 -3.37 16.31
N ASN A 98 -7.01 -2.05 16.37
CA ASN A 98 -7.89 -1.05 15.80
C ASN A 98 -7.73 -0.91 14.28
N TYR A 99 -6.51 -0.91 13.75
CA TYR A 99 -6.24 -0.40 12.42
C TYR A 99 -5.69 -1.43 11.43
N PHE A 100 -5.18 -2.59 11.88
CA PHE A 100 -4.69 -3.62 10.97
C PHE A 100 -5.78 -4.54 10.43
N PHE A 101 -7.04 -4.23 10.71
CA PHE A 101 -8.21 -4.84 10.09
C PHE A 101 -9.01 -3.85 9.22
N ASP A 102 -8.51 -2.63 9.00
CA ASP A 102 -9.16 -1.62 8.16
C ASP A 102 -9.04 -1.98 6.67
N LEU A 103 -9.73 -3.06 6.31
CA LEU A 103 -9.76 -3.68 5.00
C LEU A 103 -11.16 -4.21 4.69
N ASP A 104 -11.51 -4.27 3.41
CA ASP A 104 -12.79 -4.87 3.01
C ASP A 104 -12.84 -6.35 3.38
N TYR A 105 -13.82 -6.71 4.23
CA TYR A 105 -13.97 -8.07 4.71
C TYR A 105 -14.25 -9.05 3.56
N ASN A 106 -15.22 -8.73 2.69
CA ASN A 106 -15.70 -9.67 1.67
C ASN A 106 -14.68 -9.89 0.55
N ASN A 107 -13.96 -8.83 0.17
CA ASN A 107 -13.05 -8.88 -0.98
C ASN A 107 -11.60 -9.21 -0.58
N VAL A 108 -11.23 -9.02 0.69
CA VAL A 108 -9.84 -9.18 1.16
C VAL A 108 -9.75 -10.18 2.29
N ILE A 109 -10.30 -9.88 3.48
CA ILE A 109 -10.09 -10.69 4.69
C ILE A 109 -10.64 -12.11 4.52
N SER A 110 -11.82 -12.26 3.89
CA SER A 110 -12.51 -13.55 3.70
C SER A 110 -11.72 -14.57 2.86
N LYS A 111 -10.66 -14.17 2.19
CA LYS A 111 -9.80 -15.06 1.40
C LYS A 111 -8.76 -15.81 2.23
N TYR A 112 -8.52 -15.37 3.47
CA TYR A 112 -7.44 -15.86 4.31
C TYR A 112 -8.02 -16.46 5.62
N PRO A 113 -8.07 -17.79 5.76
CA PRO A 113 -8.69 -18.43 6.94
C PRO A 113 -8.15 -17.94 8.28
N ARG A 114 -6.82 -17.75 8.37
CA ARG A 114 -6.21 -17.23 9.60
C ARG A 114 -6.61 -15.78 9.89
N TYR A 115 -6.75 -14.94 8.84
CA TYR A 115 -7.16 -13.56 9.02
C TYR A 115 -8.62 -13.45 9.43
N ILE A 116 -9.49 -14.34 8.90
CA ILE A 116 -10.89 -14.47 9.36
C ILE A 116 -10.96 -14.81 10.86
N ASP A 117 -10.20 -15.81 11.31
CA ASP A 117 -10.17 -16.21 12.74
C ASP A 117 -9.79 -15.03 13.63
N LEU A 118 -8.73 -14.30 13.28
CA LEU A 118 -8.27 -13.12 14.02
C LEU A 118 -9.27 -11.96 13.97
N TYR A 119 -9.87 -11.71 12.80
CA TYR A 119 -10.93 -10.70 12.64
C TYR A 119 -12.15 -11.00 13.50
N GLN A 120 -12.67 -12.23 13.43
CA GLN A 120 -13.83 -12.63 14.22
C GLN A 120 -13.57 -12.53 15.71
N ARG A 121 -12.38 -12.89 16.16
CA ARG A 121 -11.96 -12.75 17.57
C ARG A 121 -11.96 -11.27 17.98
N ARG A 122 -11.37 -10.38 17.16
CA ARG A 122 -11.30 -8.94 17.45
C ARG A 122 -12.71 -8.31 17.55
N PHE A 123 -13.61 -8.68 16.66
CA PHE A 123 -14.95 -8.07 16.55
C PHE A 123 -16.07 -8.90 17.23
N SER A 124 -15.71 -9.91 18.03
CA SER A 124 -16.66 -10.64 18.88
C SER A 124 -17.17 -9.81 20.05
N LYS A 125 -16.42 -8.78 20.44
CA LYS A 125 -16.73 -7.84 21.52
C LYS A 125 -16.57 -6.41 21.01
N GLU A 126 -17.29 -5.47 21.59
CA GLU A 126 -17.15 -4.04 21.28
C GLU A 126 -15.80 -3.48 21.82
N GLU A 127 -15.45 -3.87 23.06
CA GLU A 127 -14.22 -3.45 23.71
C GLU A 127 -13.02 -4.24 23.18
N ILE A 128 -11.88 -3.55 23.12
CA ILE A 128 -10.60 -4.16 22.73
C ILE A 128 -10.00 -4.84 23.97
N ASP A 129 -9.77 -6.13 23.85
CA ASP A 129 -9.07 -6.92 24.87
C ASP A 129 -7.75 -7.42 24.26
N THR A 130 -6.67 -6.72 24.59
CA THR A 130 -5.33 -7.04 24.08
C THR A 130 -4.82 -8.38 24.58
N ASP A 131 -5.28 -8.84 25.73
CA ASP A 131 -4.86 -10.12 26.36
C ASP A 131 -5.49 -11.34 25.66
N GLU A 132 -6.53 -11.15 24.86
CA GLU A 132 -7.09 -12.25 24.04
C GLU A 132 -6.18 -12.70 22.91
N PHE A 133 -5.16 -11.89 22.57
CA PHE A 133 -4.27 -12.18 21.45
C PHE A 133 -2.87 -12.57 21.95
N SER A 134 -2.38 -13.72 21.49
CA SER A 134 -1.01 -14.12 21.73
C SER A 134 -0.03 -13.29 20.89
N MET A 135 1.24 -13.26 21.26
CA MET A 135 2.32 -12.64 20.47
C MET A 135 2.36 -13.18 19.02
N SER A 136 2.10 -14.49 18.85
CA SER A 136 1.94 -15.08 17.51
C SER A 136 0.71 -14.53 16.77
N GLY A 137 -0.35 -14.19 17.48
CA GLY A 137 -1.55 -13.55 16.91
C GLY A 137 -1.25 -12.17 16.35
N TYR A 138 -0.56 -11.33 17.11
CA TYR A 138 -0.10 -10.01 16.65
C TYR A 138 0.83 -10.11 15.43
N SER A 139 1.78 -11.07 15.47
CA SER A 139 2.65 -11.32 14.32
C SER A 139 1.84 -11.71 13.08
N ASP A 140 0.82 -12.55 13.23
CA ASP A 140 -0.04 -12.97 12.13
C ASP A 140 -0.88 -11.80 11.59
N ILE A 141 -1.46 -10.96 12.45
CA ILE A 141 -2.23 -9.76 12.04
C ILE A 141 -1.35 -8.83 11.19
N MET A 142 -0.19 -8.43 11.71
CA MET A 142 0.74 -7.53 11.03
C MET A 142 1.23 -8.09 9.68
N THR A 143 1.48 -9.39 9.63
CA THR A 143 1.93 -10.06 8.40
C THR A 143 0.80 -10.10 7.37
N MET A 144 -0.41 -10.52 7.77
CA MET A 144 -1.56 -10.63 6.89
C MET A 144 -1.96 -9.26 6.32
N PHE A 145 -2.01 -8.22 7.15
CA PHE A 145 -2.29 -6.86 6.70
C PHE A 145 -1.38 -6.42 5.55
N ASN A 146 -0.10 -6.75 5.60
CA ASN A 146 0.84 -6.40 4.53
C ASN A 146 0.80 -7.36 3.34
N LEU A 147 0.55 -8.66 3.56
CA LEU A 147 0.53 -9.68 2.52
C LEU A 147 -0.60 -9.48 1.51
N VAL A 148 -1.79 -9.11 1.97
CA VAL A 148 -2.99 -8.97 1.12
C VAL A 148 -2.91 -7.85 0.06
N TRP A 149 -1.87 -7.04 0.12
CA TRP A 149 -1.62 -5.99 -0.87
C TRP A 149 -0.78 -6.44 -2.05
N PHE A 150 -0.19 -7.63 -1.99
CA PHE A 150 0.46 -8.22 -3.17
C PHE A 150 -0.58 -8.82 -4.11
N THR A 151 -0.41 -8.61 -5.41
CA THR A 151 -1.18 -9.32 -6.43
C THR A 151 -0.64 -10.75 -6.61
N ASP A 152 -1.45 -11.63 -7.22
CA ASP A 152 -1.02 -13.02 -7.48
C ASP A 152 0.24 -13.07 -8.36
N GLU A 153 0.36 -12.15 -9.34
CA GLU A 153 1.55 -12.04 -10.17
C GLU A 153 2.78 -11.63 -9.36
N GLN A 154 2.62 -10.70 -8.42
CA GLN A 154 3.71 -10.29 -7.54
C GLN A 154 4.12 -11.41 -6.59
N ILE A 155 3.16 -12.13 -6.02
CA ILE A 155 3.46 -13.30 -5.19
C ILE A 155 4.29 -14.31 -5.98
N ALA A 156 3.94 -14.58 -7.24
CA ALA A 156 4.69 -15.48 -8.12
C ALA A 156 6.10 -14.95 -8.48
N GLU A 157 6.28 -13.63 -8.59
CA GLU A 157 7.58 -12.99 -8.88
C GLU A 157 8.54 -12.97 -7.67
N TYR A 158 8.02 -13.04 -6.44
CA TYR A 158 8.80 -12.98 -5.22
C TYR A 158 8.73 -14.31 -4.44
N PRO A 159 9.61 -15.29 -4.69
CA PRO A 159 9.51 -16.62 -4.09
C PRO A 159 9.39 -16.64 -2.56
N LYS A 160 10.09 -15.74 -1.87
CA LYS A 160 9.99 -15.61 -0.40
C LYS A 160 8.62 -15.09 0.06
N VAL A 161 7.94 -14.26 -0.75
CA VAL A 161 6.58 -13.81 -0.47
C VAL A 161 5.60 -14.97 -0.71
N ALA A 162 5.82 -15.79 -1.75
CA ALA A 162 5.04 -17.00 -2.01
C ALA A 162 5.13 -17.98 -0.83
N GLU A 163 6.33 -18.26 -0.32
CA GLU A 163 6.54 -19.12 0.87
C GLU A 163 5.76 -18.58 2.09
N ILE A 164 5.73 -17.26 2.29
CA ILE A 164 4.97 -16.63 3.38
C ILE A 164 3.45 -16.80 3.15
N ALA A 165 2.98 -16.61 1.92
CA ALA A 165 1.57 -16.78 1.59
C ALA A 165 1.11 -18.24 1.81
N GLU A 166 1.91 -19.23 1.38
CA GLU A 166 1.64 -20.65 1.57
C GLU A 166 1.67 -21.08 3.03
N LYS A 167 2.54 -20.46 3.86
CA LYS A 167 2.65 -20.77 5.28
C LYS A 167 1.35 -20.51 6.05
N GLY A 168 0.62 -19.47 5.75
CA GLY A 168 -0.72 -19.16 6.22
C GLY A 168 -0.86 -18.69 7.68
N LYS A 169 0.10 -18.97 8.57
CA LYS A 169 0.08 -18.57 10.00
C LYS A 169 1.44 -18.76 10.69
N HIS A 170 1.56 -18.32 11.96
CA HIS A 170 2.77 -18.41 12.78
C HIS A 170 3.96 -17.71 12.13
N TYR A 171 3.73 -16.48 11.73
CA TYR A 171 4.76 -15.66 11.13
C TYR A 171 5.77 -15.15 12.16
N THR A 172 6.93 -14.77 11.67
CA THR A 172 8.05 -14.25 12.47
C THR A 172 8.44 -12.86 12.02
N ASN A 173 9.25 -12.14 12.80
CA ASN A 173 9.82 -10.86 12.41
C ASN A 173 10.48 -10.90 11.03
N LYS A 174 11.23 -11.99 10.76
CA LYS A 174 11.90 -12.18 9.46
C LYS A 174 10.91 -12.24 8.28
N HIS A 175 9.73 -12.83 8.47
CA HIS A 175 8.70 -12.84 7.41
C HIS A 175 8.18 -11.43 7.15
N ARG A 176 7.98 -10.62 8.19
CA ARG A 176 7.53 -9.23 8.06
C ARG A 176 8.58 -8.35 7.37
N GLU A 177 9.85 -8.51 7.72
CA GLU A 177 10.96 -7.83 7.04
C GLU A 177 11.02 -8.18 5.55
N ILE A 178 10.83 -9.46 5.20
CA ILE A 178 10.79 -9.91 3.80
C ILE A 178 9.66 -9.21 3.04
N LEU A 179 8.45 -9.13 3.62
CA LEU A 179 7.31 -8.45 2.98
C LEU A 179 7.59 -6.96 2.77
N ILE A 180 8.07 -6.25 3.79
CA ILE A 180 8.36 -4.82 3.69
C ILE A 180 9.47 -4.54 2.67
N ASN A 181 10.52 -5.38 2.63
CA ASN A 181 11.58 -5.26 1.64
C ASN A 181 11.07 -5.53 0.21
N ALA A 182 10.19 -6.51 0.03
CA ALA A 182 9.56 -6.77 -1.27
C ALA A 182 8.65 -5.61 -1.70
N GLN A 183 7.87 -5.02 -0.79
CA GLN A 183 7.07 -3.84 -1.06
C GLN A 183 7.95 -2.66 -1.50
N ARG A 184 9.05 -2.41 -0.80
CA ARG A 184 10.02 -1.36 -1.17
C ARG A 184 10.61 -1.58 -2.56
N ASP A 185 11.00 -2.82 -2.89
CA ASP A 185 11.52 -3.16 -4.21
C ASP A 185 10.47 -2.91 -5.32
N ILE A 186 9.20 -3.26 -5.08
CA ILE A 186 8.11 -2.97 -6.01
C ILE A 186 7.94 -1.45 -6.20
N ILE A 187 7.92 -0.68 -5.10
CA ILE A 187 7.75 0.78 -5.15
C ILE A 187 8.90 1.44 -5.90
N SER A 188 10.14 0.98 -5.70
CA SER A 188 11.34 1.53 -6.34
C SER A 188 11.30 1.46 -7.87
N LYS A 189 10.50 0.55 -8.42
CA LYS A 189 10.35 0.36 -9.88
C LYS A 189 9.28 1.27 -10.51
N ILE A 190 8.42 1.91 -9.71
CA ILE A 190 7.27 2.68 -10.22
C ILE A 190 7.73 3.90 -11.02
N ILE A 191 8.52 4.81 -10.43
CA ILE A 191 9.00 6.02 -11.11
C ILE A 191 9.87 5.70 -12.33
N PRO A 192 10.84 4.75 -12.26
CA PRO A 192 11.59 4.31 -13.43
C PRO A 192 10.69 3.79 -14.57
N ASN A 193 9.64 3.01 -14.25
CA ASN A 193 8.71 2.50 -15.25
C ASN A 193 7.85 3.62 -15.87
N PHE A 194 7.38 4.60 -15.10
CA PHE A 194 6.73 5.79 -15.66
C PHE A 194 7.64 6.51 -16.64
N LYS A 195 8.92 6.76 -16.27
CA LYS A 195 9.90 7.37 -17.16
C LYS A 195 10.10 6.56 -18.44
N LYS A 196 10.27 5.24 -18.33
CA LYS A 196 10.40 4.33 -19.48
C LYS A 196 9.23 4.47 -20.45
N TYR A 197 7.99 4.34 -19.95
CA TYR A 197 6.81 4.36 -20.81
C TYR A 197 6.53 5.76 -21.39
N LEU A 198 6.93 6.82 -20.72
CA LEU A 198 6.88 8.18 -21.25
C LEU A 198 7.83 8.32 -22.45
N TYR A 199 9.09 7.85 -22.35
CA TYR A 199 10.04 7.85 -23.46
C TYR A 199 9.61 6.96 -24.63
N GLU A 200 8.90 5.89 -24.37
CA GLU A 200 8.33 4.99 -25.39
C GLU A 200 7.04 5.53 -26.02
N ASN A 201 6.57 6.71 -25.66
CA ASN A 201 5.28 7.30 -26.07
C ASN A 201 4.07 6.35 -25.80
N ARG A 202 4.16 5.59 -24.71
CA ARG A 202 3.12 4.67 -24.23
C ARG A 202 2.19 5.32 -23.21
N ILE A 203 2.67 6.37 -22.56
CA ILE A 203 1.89 7.18 -21.62
C ILE A 203 2.10 8.65 -21.93
N ASP A 204 1.07 9.45 -21.59
CA ASP A 204 1.18 10.88 -21.43
C ASP A 204 0.98 11.23 -19.95
N MET A 205 1.70 12.24 -19.46
CA MET A 205 1.62 12.69 -18.08
C MET A 205 1.08 14.12 -18.03
N LEU A 206 0.05 14.28 -17.23
CA LEU A 206 -0.48 15.58 -16.81
C LEU A 206 0.12 15.93 -15.45
N THR A 207 0.20 17.20 -15.15
CA THR A 207 0.67 17.71 -13.86
C THR A 207 -0.37 18.60 -13.21
N CYS A 208 -0.34 18.67 -11.90
CA CYS A 208 -1.18 19.52 -11.07
C CYS A 208 -0.32 20.23 -10.01
N PRO A 209 -0.88 21.21 -9.28
CA PRO A 209 -0.18 21.81 -8.15
C PRO A 209 0.23 20.76 -7.10
N TYR A 210 1.28 21.05 -6.33
CA TYR A 210 1.95 20.10 -5.44
C TYR A 210 0.98 19.29 -4.54
N TYR A 211 0.11 19.96 -3.78
CA TYR A 211 -0.88 19.34 -2.91
C TYR A 211 -2.26 19.14 -3.58
N HIS A 212 -2.34 19.26 -4.89
CA HIS A 212 -3.56 19.10 -5.66
C HIS A 212 -4.74 19.99 -5.21
N PRO A 213 -4.57 21.29 -4.93
CA PRO A 213 -5.67 22.17 -4.56
C PRO A 213 -6.57 22.44 -5.77
N ILE A 214 -7.84 22.75 -5.49
CA ILE A 214 -8.78 23.23 -6.51
C ILE A 214 -8.44 24.70 -6.78
N LEU A 215 -7.66 24.96 -7.84
CA LEU A 215 -7.14 26.30 -8.16
C LEU A 215 -8.22 27.36 -8.32
N LEU A 216 -9.39 26.99 -8.88
CA LEU A 216 -10.51 27.92 -9.05
C LEU A 216 -11.03 28.45 -7.71
N ILE A 217 -11.07 27.60 -6.67
CA ILE A 217 -11.49 28.02 -5.33
C ILE A 217 -10.42 28.94 -4.71
N LEU A 218 -9.13 28.65 -4.95
CA LEU A 218 -8.05 29.50 -4.42
C LEU A 218 -7.96 30.84 -5.14
N ALA A 219 -8.34 30.91 -6.41
CA ALA A 219 -8.29 32.14 -7.21
C ALA A 219 -9.45 33.12 -6.88
N ASP A 220 -10.59 32.62 -6.42
CA ASP A 220 -11.77 33.40 -6.08
C ASP A 220 -12.24 33.03 -4.66
N MET A 221 -11.55 33.59 -3.67
CA MET A 221 -11.87 33.45 -2.24
C MET A 221 -12.68 34.62 -1.67
N ASN A 222 -13.32 35.43 -2.54
CA ASN A 222 -14.19 36.54 -2.15
C ASN A 222 -15.65 36.11 -2.03
#